data_70d560bab029f4a90c36235d35bd7ab0
#
_entry.id   70d560bab029f4a90c36235d35bd7ab0
#
_cell.length_a   1.000
_cell.length_b   1.000
_cell.length_c   1.000
_cell.angle_alpha   90.00
_cell.angle_beta   90.00
_cell.angle_gamma   90.00
#
_symmetry.space_group_name_H-M   'P 1'
#
loop_
_entity.id
_entity.type
_entity.pdbx_description
1 polymer ?
#
loop_
_entity_poly.entity_id
_entity_poly.type
_entity_poly.pdbx_seq_one_letter_code
_entity_poly.pdbx_strand_id
1 'polypeptide(L)'
;MAFWYILSGMKAREIERFRLKLEAFLADVVLSMGRKERRQHAEEYIRGLLMDGERKSIEPMASRLPDGDVQALQQFVNQSPWSFQEVRASLTRKVEGEFVPEAYWLIDEVSFPKQGQHSVGVARQYCGALGKTANCQVTVTLDLGTEESSTPLD
;
A
#
# COMPACT_ATOMS: atom_id res chain seq x y z
N MET A 1 -8.14 -8.67 11.41
CA MET A 1 -9.47 -8.59 12.08
C MET A 1 -10.35 -7.45 11.55
N ALA A 2 -9.81 -6.29 11.17
CA ALA A 2 -10.63 -5.14 10.72
C ALA A 2 -11.45 -5.39 9.44
N PHE A 3 -10.90 -6.06 8.44
CA PHE A 3 -11.57 -6.25 7.15
C PHE A 3 -12.78 -7.20 7.24
N TRP A 4 -12.69 -8.26 8.02
CA TRP A 4 -13.81 -9.19 8.30
C TRP A 4 -14.95 -8.52 9.07
N TYR A 5 -14.63 -7.62 10.00
CA TYR A 5 -15.62 -6.88 10.79
C TYR A 5 -16.45 -5.92 9.92
N ILE A 6 -15.80 -5.29 8.93
CA ILE A 6 -16.48 -4.41 7.96
C ILE A 6 -17.44 -5.22 7.07
N LEU A 7 -17.02 -6.40 6.60
CA LEU A 7 -17.84 -7.24 5.72
C LEU A 7 -19.00 -7.97 6.44
N SER A 8 -18.87 -8.28 7.73
CA SER A 8 -19.88 -9.03 8.49
C SER A 8 -21.20 -8.27 8.69
N GLY A 9 -21.20 -6.94 8.54
CA GLY A 9 -22.42 -6.12 8.59
C GLY A 9 -22.97 -5.69 7.23
N MET A 10 -22.29 -5.99 6.13
CA MET A 10 -22.67 -5.56 4.80
C MET A 10 -23.69 -6.49 4.13
N LYS A 11 -24.65 -5.89 3.40
CA LYS A 11 -25.58 -6.65 2.57
C LYS A 11 -24.88 -7.19 1.32
N ALA A 12 -25.35 -8.30 0.75
CA ALA A 12 -24.76 -8.90 -0.45
C ALA A 12 -24.55 -7.92 -1.61
N ARG A 13 -25.48 -6.97 -1.80
CA ARG A 13 -25.36 -5.89 -2.80
C ARG A 13 -24.18 -4.94 -2.53
N GLU A 14 -23.90 -4.67 -1.29
CA GLU A 14 -22.79 -3.77 -0.88
C GLU A 14 -21.45 -4.45 -1.09
N ILE A 15 -21.36 -5.74 -0.77
CA ILE A 15 -20.18 -6.57 -1.02
C ILE A 15 -19.88 -6.62 -2.53
N GLU A 16 -20.90 -6.87 -3.35
CA GLU A 16 -20.73 -6.91 -4.81
C GLU A 16 -20.30 -5.55 -5.37
N ARG A 17 -20.90 -4.45 -4.90
CA ARG A 17 -20.48 -3.10 -5.27
C ARG A 17 -19.04 -2.81 -4.87
N PHE A 18 -18.64 -3.23 -3.68
CA PHE A 18 -17.24 -3.08 -3.22
C PHE A 18 -16.29 -3.91 -4.09
N ARG A 19 -16.64 -5.16 -4.41
CA ARG A 19 -15.87 -6.02 -5.30
C ARG A 19 -15.65 -5.35 -6.66
N LEU A 20 -16.69 -4.85 -7.29
CA LEU A 20 -16.58 -4.16 -8.59
C LEU A 20 -15.70 -2.90 -8.52
N LYS A 21 -15.79 -2.13 -7.45
CA LYS A 21 -14.91 -0.97 -7.23
C LYS A 21 -13.45 -1.38 -7.07
N LEU A 22 -13.19 -2.45 -6.31
CA LEU A 22 -11.83 -2.98 -6.13
C LEU A 22 -11.25 -3.48 -7.45
N GLU A 23 -12.01 -4.24 -8.25
CA GLU A 23 -11.58 -4.70 -9.57
C GLU A 23 -11.22 -3.53 -10.50
N ALA A 24 -12.08 -2.52 -10.56
CA ALA A 24 -11.82 -1.32 -11.36
C ALA A 24 -10.57 -0.56 -10.87
N PHE A 25 -10.41 -0.43 -9.56
CA PHE A 25 -9.23 0.20 -8.97
C PHE A 25 -7.95 -0.55 -9.32
N LEU A 26 -7.94 -1.87 -9.15
CA LEU A 26 -6.78 -2.71 -9.47
C LEU A 26 -6.41 -2.60 -10.95
N ALA A 27 -7.39 -2.73 -11.85
CA ALA A 27 -7.16 -2.64 -13.29
C ALA A 27 -6.49 -1.32 -13.69
N ASP A 28 -6.93 -0.20 -13.10
CA ASP A 28 -6.35 1.12 -13.37
C ASP A 28 -4.92 1.25 -12.82
N VAL A 29 -4.69 0.82 -11.58
CA VAL A 29 -3.38 0.96 -10.93
C VAL A 29 -2.31 0.16 -11.66
N VAL A 30 -2.65 -1.05 -12.14
CA VAL A 30 -1.66 -1.91 -12.81
C VAL A 30 -1.53 -1.62 -14.31
N LEU A 31 -2.33 -0.72 -14.88
CA LEU A 31 -2.37 -0.47 -16.32
C LEU A 31 -1.00 -0.08 -16.90
N SER A 32 -0.23 0.72 -16.17
CA SER A 32 1.11 1.16 -16.56
C SER A 32 2.18 0.06 -16.53
N MET A 33 1.89 -1.10 -15.93
CA MET A 33 2.89 -2.15 -15.73
C MET A 33 3.20 -2.99 -16.98
N GLY A 34 2.58 -2.70 -18.12
CA GLY A 34 2.90 -3.28 -19.41
C GLY A 34 2.30 -4.68 -19.64
N ARG A 35 3.11 -5.74 -19.61
CA ARG A 35 2.68 -7.11 -19.95
C ARG A 35 1.56 -7.64 -19.05
N LYS A 36 0.68 -8.46 -19.63
CA LYS A 36 -0.48 -9.04 -18.93
C LYS A 36 -0.08 -9.82 -17.67
N GLU A 37 0.94 -10.67 -17.77
CA GLU A 37 1.43 -11.49 -16.66
C GLU A 37 1.92 -10.63 -15.49
N ARG A 38 2.60 -9.53 -15.80
CA ARG A 38 3.07 -8.59 -14.77
C ARG A 38 1.92 -7.88 -14.08
N ARG A 39 0.89 -7.47 -14.83
CA ARG A 39 -0.32 -6.88 -14.24
C ARG A 39 -1.05 -7.87 -13.34
N GLN A 40 -1.14 -9.13 -13.75
CA GLN A 40 -1.74 -10.19 -12.94
C GLN A 40 -1.01 -10.38 -11.61
N HIS A 41 0.33 -10.49 -11.61
CA HIS A 41 1.09 -10.60 -10.37
C HIS A 41 1.01 -9.34 -9.51
N ALA A 42 0.89 -8.17 -10.11
CA ALA A 42 0.65 -6.92 -9.38
C ALA A 42 -0.72 -6.93 -8.67
N GLU A 43 -1.77 -7.35 -9.36
CA GLU A 43 -3.10 -7.51 -8.75
C GLU A 43 -3.09 -8.53 -7.61
N GLU A 44 -2.45 -9.68 -7.81
CA GLU A 44 -2.28 -10.71 -6.78
C GLU A 44 -1.54 -10.15 -5.56
N TYR A 45 -0.45 -9.41 -5.78
CA TYR A 45 0.33 -8.78 -4.72
C TYR A 45 -0.52 -7.77 -3.91
N ILE A 46 -1.26 -6.88 -4.60
CA ILE A 46 -2.13 -5.90 -3.94
C ILE A 46 -3.25 -6.62 -3.16
N ARG A 47 -3.87 -7.66 -3.74
CA ARG A 47 -4.87 -8.48 -3.02
C ARG A 47 -4.28 -9.11 -1.77
N GLY A 48 -3.06 -9.65 -1.85
CA GLY A 48 -2.33 -10.19 -0.70
C GLY A 48 -2.07 -9.16 0.41
N LEU A 49 -1.78 -7.90 0.03
CA LEU A 49 -1.65 -6.79 0.98
C LEU A 49 -2.98 -6.45 1.69
N LEU A 50 -4.10 -6.55 0.98
CA LEU A 50 -5.44 -6.25 1.50
C LEU A 50 -6.02 -7.38 2.36
N MET A 51 -5.59 -8.64 2.17
CA MET A 51 -6.08 -9.77 2.96
C MET A 51 -5.62 -9.67 4.42
N ASP A 52 -6.44 -10.18 5.34
CA ASP A 52 -6.09 -10.28 6.75
C ASP A 52 -4.83 -11.13 6.97
N GLY A 53 -4.02 -10.75 7.96
CA GLY A 53 -2.82 -11.45 8.35
C GLY A 53 -1.77 -10.51 8.93
N GLU A 54 -1.10 -10.93 9.98
CA GLU A 54 -0.11 -10.13 10.70
C GLU A 54 1.16 -9.85 9.85
N ARG A 55 1.54 -10.82 9.01
CA ARG A 55 2.73 -10.71 8.16
C ARG A 55 2.35 -10.43 6.71
N LYS A 56 2.90 -9.35 6.16
CA LYS A 56 2.75 -8.92 4.76
C LYS A 56 4.00 -9.21 3.91
N SER A 57 4.86 -10.13 4.34
CA SER A 57 5.92 -10.67 3.48
C SER A 57 5.35 -11.65 2.44
N ILE A 58 6.08 -11.86 1.35
CA ILE A 58 5.56 -12.53 0.14
C ILE A 58 5.06 -13.95 0.44
N GLU A 59 5.82 -14.74 1.17
CA GLU A 59 5.47 -16.15 1.47
C GLU A 59 4.14 -16.27 2.25
N PRO A 60 3.92 -15.57 3.39
CA PRO A 60 2.62 -15.59 4.06
C PRO A 60 1.49 -14.97 3.24
N MET A 61 1.76 -14.01 2.34
CA MET A 61 0.73 -13.46 1.45
C MET A 61 0.33 -14.49 0.39
N ALA A 62 1.30 -15.11 -0.28
CA ALA A 62 1.05 -16.13 -1.29
C ALA A 62 0.25 -17.32 -0.74
N SER A 63 0.55 -17.76 0.49
CA SER A 63 -0.19 -18.88 1.12
C SER A 63 -1.68 -18.59 1.38
N ARG A 64 -2.09 -17.34 1.35
CA ARG A 64 -3.49 -16.91 1.52
C ARG A 64 -4.21 -16.64 0.20
N LEU A 65 -3.49 -16.48 -0.88
CA LEU A 65 -4.07 -16.30 -2.21
C LEU A 65 -4.47 -17.67 -2.79
N PRO A 66 -5.60 -17.77 -3.52
CA PRO A 66 -6.07 -19.04 -4.09
C PRO A 66 -5.04 -19.74 -4.99
N ASP A 67 -4.33 -18.96 -5.80
CA ASP A 67 -3.32 -19.44 -6.74
C ASP A 67 -1.95 -18.81 -6.47
N GLY A 68 -1.64 -18.55 -5.18
CA GLY A 68 -0.48 -17.78 -4.78
C GLY A 68 0.85 -18.50 -5.05
N ASP A 69 1.63 -17.97 -5.99
CA ASP A 69 2.99 -18.43 -6.32
C ASP A 69 4.02 -17.51 -5.66
N VAL A 70 4.73 -18.05 -4.68
CA VAL A 70 5.80 -17.36 -3.94
C VAL A 70 6.90 -16.87 -4.87
N GLN A 71 7.33 -17.71 -5.82
CA GLN A 71 8.44 -17.39 -6.71
C GLN A 71 8.05 -16.30 -7.71
N ALA A 72 6.86 -16.41 -8.30
CA ALA A 72 6.34 -15.41 -9.21
C ALA A 72 6.18 -14.04 -8.54
N LEU A 73 5.65 -13.99 -7.32
CA LEU A 73 5.51 -12.74 -6.55
C LEU A 73 6.88 -12.18 -6.12
N GLN A 74 7.85 -13.02 -5.74
CA GLN A 74 9.20 -12.57 -5.46
C GLN A 74 9.88 -11.97 -6.70
N GLN A 75 9.76 -12.63 -7.85
CA GLN A 75 10.29 -12.13 -9.10
C GLN A 75 9.61 -10.82 -9.53
N PHE A 76 8.29 -10.74 -9.35
CA PHE A 76 7.55 -9.51 -9.62
C PHE A 76 8.07 -8.32 -8.83
N VAL A 77 8.25 -8.48 -7.51
CA VAL A 77 8.71 -7.38 -6.64
C VAL A 77 10.18 -7.03 -6.87
N ASN A 78 11.06 -8.04 -7.06
CA ASN A 78 12.50 -7.81 -7.08
C ASN A 78 13.08 -7.53 -8.47
N GLN A 79 12.48 -8.06 -9.54
CA GLN A 79 13.12 -8.11 -10.86
C GLN A 79 12.26 -7.58 -12.00
N SER A 80 10.94 -7.47 -11.82
CA SER A 80 10.07 -7.02 -12.90
C SER A 80 10.29 -5.54 -13.22
N PRO A 81 10.50 -5.20 -14.51
CA PRO A 81 10.72 -3.81 -14.92
C PRO A 81 9.39 -3.06 -15.02
N TRP A 82 8.92 -2.49 -13.92
CA TRP A 82 7.80 -1.57 -13.87
C TRP A 82 8.20 -0.25 -13.24
N SER A 83 7.54 0.82 -13.62
CA SER A 83 7.86 2.16 -13.16
C SER A 83 7.07 2.50 -11.89
N PHE A 84 7.78 2.66 -10.79
CA PHE A 84 7.19 3.16 -9.54
C PHE A 84 6.54 4.55 -9.76
N GLN A 85 7.17 5.41 -10.52
CA GLN A 85 6.68 6.77 -10.80
C GLN A 85 5.34 6.75 -11.53
N GLU A 86 5.15 5.84 -12.51
CA GLU A 86 3.90 5.72 -13.25
C GLU A 86 2.77 5.21 -12.37
N VAL A 87 3.05 4.22 -11.51
CA VAL A 87 2.08 3.70 -10.54
C VAL A 87 1.68 4.78 -9.55
N ARG A 88 2.66 5.49 -8.98
CA ARG A 88 2.41 6.61 -8.07
C ARG A 88 1.57 7.70 -8.72
N ALA A 89 1.91 8.11 -9.93
CA ALA A 89 1.13 9.12 -10.66
C ALA A 89 -0.31 8.66 -10.96
N SER A 90 -0.52 7.37 -11.17
CA SER A 90 -1.88 6.81 -11.32
C SER A 90 -2.67 6.87 -10.00
N LEU A 91 -2.03 6.51 -8.90
CA LEU A 91 -2.63 6.59 -7.56
C LEU A 91 -2.96 8.03 -7.18
N THR A 92 -2.01 8.97 -7.36
CA THR A 92 -2.21 10.39 -7.06
C THR A 92 -3.43 10.95 -7.80
N ARG A 93 -3.55 10.70 -9.11
CA ARG A 93 -4.71 11.15 -9.89
C ARG A 93 -6.05 10.58 -9.39
N LYS A 94 -6.05 9.32 -8.93
CA LYS A 94 -7.26 8.74 -8.35
C LYS A 94 -7.62 9.41 -7.02
N VAL A 95 -6.64 9.59 -6.16
CA VAL A 95 -6.82 10.23 -4.86
C VAL A 95 -7.29 11.66 -5.03
N GLU A 96 -6.66 12.43 -5.91
CA GLU A 96 -7.13 13.80 -6.24
C GLU A 96 -8.59 13.80 -6.67
N GLY A 97 -9.01 12.87 -7.52
CA GLY A 97 -10.40 12.76 -7.98
C GLY A 97 -11.42 12.40 -6.89
N GLU A 98 -11.00 11.68 -5.85
CA GLU A 98 -11.88 11.27 -4.74
C GLU A 98 -11.94 12.31 -3.60
N PHE A 99 -10.88 13.09 -3.40
CA PHE A 99 -10.73 13.99 -2.25
C PHE A 99 -11.05 15.46 -2.54
N VAL A 100 -11.14 15.89 -3.81
CA VAL A 100 -11.47 17.29 -4.18
C VAL A 100 -12.98 17.56 -3.96
N PRO A 101 -13.40 18.76 -3.47
CA PRO A 101 -12.64 20.00 -3.33
C PRO A 101 -12.10 20.32 -1.93
N GLU A 102 -12.28 19.48 -0.93
CA GLU A 102 -12.05 19.80 0.49
C GLU A 102 -10.76 19.19 1.06
N ALA A 103 -9.77 18.91 0.21
CA ALA A 103 -8.54 18.27 0.64
C ALA A 103 -7.44 19.27 1.04
N TYR A 104 -6.66 18.88 2.06
CA TYR A 104 -5.49 19.59 2.56
C TYR A 104 -4.23 18.78 2.25
N TRP A 105 -3.15 19.48 1.93
CA TRP A 105 -1.81 18.90 1.88
C TRP A 105 -1.25 18.83 3.30
N LEU A 106 -0.86 17.63 3.71
CA LEU A 106 -0.29 17.36 5.01
C LEU A 106 1.15 16.90 4.80
N ILE A 107 2.09 17.55 5.52
CA ILE A 107 3.50 17.14 5.54
C ILE A 107 3.79 16.70 6.96
N ASP A 108 4.25 15.47 7.14
CA ASP A 108 4.52 14.89 8.45
C ASP A 108 5.83 14.09 8.45
N GLU A 109 6.42 13.93 9.63
CA GLU A 109 7.60 13.11 9.86
C GLU A 109 7.22 11.77 10.47
N VAL A 110 7.59 10.69 9.79
CA VAL A 110 7.38 9.32 10.29
C VAL A 110 8.71 8.70 10.68
N SER A 111 8.78 8.18 11.92
CA SER A 111 9.98 7.56 12.46
C SER A 111 9.86 6.05 12.51
N PHE A 112 10.85 5.35 11.99
CA PHE A 112 10.96 3.88 11.99
C PHE A 112 12.12 3.45 12.89
N PRO A 113 11.89 2.88 14.08
CA PRO A 113 12.94 2.31 14.90
C PRO A 113 13.71 1.22 14.13
N LYS A 114 15.03 1.26 14.20
CA LYS A 114 15.92 0.31 13.53
C LYS A 114 16.91 -0.29 14.53
N GLN A 115 17.19 -1.59 14.37
CA GLN A 115 18.24 -2.25 15.14
C GLN A 115 19.62 -2.13 14.47
N GLY A 116 19.64 -2.15 13.12
CA GLY A 116 20.87 -2.01 12.33
C GLY A 116 21.26 -0.56 12.08
N GLN A 117 22.51 -0.35 11.67
CA GLN A 117 23.08 0.98 11.40
C GLN A 117 23.35 1.24 9.91
N HIS A 118 23.10 0.25 9.04
CA HIS A 118 23.51 0.30 7.64
C HIS A 118 22.41 0.69 6.65
N SER A 119 21.15 0.84 7.11
CA SER A 119 20.08 1.30 6.23
C SER A 119 20.22 2.80 5.97
N VAL A 120 19.84 3.23 4.78
CA VAL A 120 19.90 4.64 4.37
C VAL A 120 19.10 5.51 5.36
N GLY A 121 19.68 6.63 5.78
CA GLY A 121 19.02 7.59 6.68
C GLY A 121 18.88 7.13 8.13
N VAL A 122 19.48 5.99 8.51
CA VAL A 122 19.51 5.53 9.91
C VAL A 122 20.56 6.29 10.70
N ALA A 123 20.15 6.89 11.79
CA ALA A 123 21.02 7.59 12.73
C ALA A 123 20.45 7.54 14.15
N ARG A 124 21.27 7.89 15.15
CA ARG A 124 20.81 8.15 16.49
C ARG A 124 20.20 9.56 16.56
N GLN A 125 18.89 9.64 16.46
CA GLN A 125 18.12 10.89 16.38
C GLN A 125 16.82 10.76 17.18
N TYR A 126 16.04 11.83 17.29
CA TYR A 126 14.73 11.76 17.93
C TYR A 126 13.82 10.83 17.13
N CYS A 127 13.21 9.88 17.79
CA CYS A 127 12.29 8.91 17.22
C CYS A 127 10.89 9.18 17.76
N GLY A 128 10.04 9.82 16.97
CA GLY A 128 8.67 10.17 17.36
C GLY A 128 7.84 8.95 17.78
N ALA A 129 8.02 7.82 17.09
CA ALA A 129 7.34 6.56 17.43
C ALA A 129 7.69 6.02 18.83
N LEU A 130 8.86 6.40 19.39
CA LEU A 130 9.31 5.99 20.72
C LEU A 130 9.31 7.12 21.74
N GLY A 131 9.07 8.36 21.34
CA GLY A 131 9.09 9.55 22.19
C GLY A 131 10.48 9.86 22.79
N LYS A 132 11.58 9.37 22.20
CA LYS A 132 12.95 9.53 22.72
C LYS A 132 13.99 9.45 21.62
N THR A 133 15.22 9.88 21.94
CA THR A 133 16.37 9.67 21.05
C THR A 133 16.70 8.17 20.96
N ALA A 134 16.64 7.63 19.77
CA ALA A 134 16.92 6.23 19.49
C ALA A 134 17.58 6.07 18.10
N ASN A 135 18.05 4.87 17.81
CA ASN A 135 18.49 4.52 16.45
C ASN A 135 17.24 4.34 15.56
N CYS A 136 17.02 5.25 14.64
CA CYS A 136 15.85 5.23 13.78
C CYS A 136 16.15 5.84 12.41
N GLN A 137 15.28 5.53 11.47
CA GLN A 137 15.15 6.20 10.19
C GLN A 137 13.97 7.16 10.27
N VAL A 138 14.16 8.41 9.88
CA VAL A 138 13.07 9.38 9.74
C VAL A 138 12.83 9.63 8.25
N THR A 139 11.58 9.66 7.87
CA THR A 139 11.14 10.04 6.53
C THR A 139 10.10 11.14 6.64
N VAL A 140 10.03 11.96 5.62
CA VAL A 140 8.96 12.96 5.47
C VAL A 140 7.95 12.37 4.52
N THR A 141 6.68 12.42 4.88
CA THR A 141 5.56 12.00 4.04
C THR A 141 4.79 13.21 3.56
N LEU A 142 4.27 13.10 2.35
CA LEU A 142 3.29 14.02 1.80
C LEU A 142 1.96 13.29 1.66
N ASP A 143 0.99 13.75 2.39
CA ASP A 143 -0.34 13.16 2.43
C ASP A 143 -1.39 14.14 1.88
N LEU A 144 -2.45 13.61 1.30
CA LEU A 144 -3.67 14.34 1.01
C LEU A 144 -4.75 13.90 1.99
N GLY A 145 -5.37 14.83 2.67
CA GLY A 145 -6.36 14.53 3.69
C GLY A 145 -7.57 15.43 3.69
N THR A 146 -8.63 14.93 4.27
CA THR A 146 -9.85 15.66 4.66
C THR A 146 -10.02 15.54 6.16
N GLU A 147 -11.10 16.11 6.72
CA GLU A 147 -11.41 15.90 8.15
C GLU A 147 -11.70 14.42 8.50
N GLU A 148 -12.08 13.59 7.52
CA GLU A 148 -12.51 12.22 7.74
C GLU A 148 -11.43 11.18 7.44
N SER A 149 -10.50 11.48 6.53
CA SER A 149 -9.50 10.51 6.06
C SER A 149 -8.27 11.17 5.45
N SER A 150 -7.16 10.45 5.44
CA SER A 150 -5.94 10.84 4.75
C SER A 150 -5.33 9.66 3.99
N THR A 151 -4.53 9.98 2.98
CA THR A 151 -3.79 8.99 2.21
C THR A 151 -2.42 9.52 1.82
N PRO A 152 -1.34 8.74 2.01
CA PRO A 152 -0.01 9.14 1.59
C PRO A 152 0.11 9.14 0.06
N LEU A 153 0.81 10.14 -0.46
CA LEU A 153 1.13 10.29 -1.88
C LEU A 153 2.64 10.11 -2.15
N ASP A 154 3.49 10.41 -1.14
CA ASP A 154 4.94 10.24 -1.21
C ASP A 154 5.54 10.03 0.19
#